data_842a659edfd8b4f0eac7f8c138029644
#
_entry.id   842a659edfd8b4f0eac7f8c138029644
#
_cell.length_a   1.000
_cell.length_b   1.000
_cell.length_c   1.000
_cell.angle_alpha   90.00
_cell.angle_beta   90.00
_cell.angle_gamma   90.00
#
_symmetry.space_group_name_H-M   'P 1'
#
loop_
_entity.id
_entity.type
_entity.pdbx_description
1 polymer ?
#
loop_
_entity_poly.entity_id
_entity_poly.type
_entity_poly.pdbx_seq_one_letter_code
_entity_poly.pdbx_strand_id
1 'polypeptide(L)'
;MKIIVSTSIAGLLRAVSLDEALETVARAGYTQVDFPLSVFSRPADSPLKGEDWQGWIRGLRRKLDALGLQVVQAHATWEQAIGEDLAFQEPFPVYERTIAACSILGCPNLVFHAPLYFFPMADGAARRRVTDWNIRWFSRLVPHLEEAGVTAALENTFDYRRVQRPGDPPFTYTSAEDMLELVEGIGSQRVGICLDTGHANIAGQNPAGMIRAYGDRLKVLHLNDNFGLIGPVYEDLHLFPGHGNLNWGEIFRALRETGFTGSFNLEPVGALPGLSPAVRVLQLRSAREVVTRMAREAGY
;
A
#
# COMPACT_ATOMS: atom_id res chain seq x y z
N MET A 1 -24.27 2.03 -1.63
CA MET A 1 -23.06 1.32 -2.09
C MET A 1 -22.66 0.28 -1.03
N LYS A 2 -22.08 -0.87 -1.39
CA LYS A 2 -21.64 -1.87 -0.41
C LYS A 2 -20.31 -1.43 0.22
N ILE A 3 -20.31 -1.24 1.54
CA ILE A 3 -19.06 -0.95 2.28
C ILE A 3 -18.29 -2.26 2.43
N ILE A 4 -17.05 -2.26 1.94
CA ILE A 4 -16.14 -3.40 2.03
C ILE A 4 -14.89 -2.93 2.76
N VAL A 5 -14.54 -3.62 3.84
CA VAL A 5 -13.34 -3.35 4.62
C VAL A 5 -12.42 -4.55 4.50
N SER A 6 -11.18 -4.32 4.06
CA SER A 6 -10.09 -5.29 4.04
C SER A 6 -9.01 -4.93 5.07
N THR A 7 -8.05 -5.80 5.25
CA THR A 7 -6.90 -5.53 6.12
C THR A 7 -5.63 -6.16 5.58
N SER A 8 -4.51 -5.48 5.76
CA SER A 8 -3.19 -6.05 5.55
C SER A 8 -2.88 -7.09 6.61
N ILE A 9 -2.26 -8.20 6.21
CA ILE A 9 -1.77 -9.23 7.11
C ILE A 9 -0.28 -9.06 7.46
N ALA A 10 0.39 -8.04 6.91
CA ALA A 10 1.82 -7.81 7.12
C ALA A 10 2.20 -7.70 8.60
N GLY A 11 1.39 -6.99 9.39
CA GLY A 11 1.59 -6.86 10.85
C GLY A 11 1.46 -8.19 11.58
N LEU A 12 0.55 -9.07 11.17
CA LEU A 12 0.39 -10.40 11.77
C LEU A 12 1.58 -11.30 11.48
N LEU A 13 2.13 -11.27 10.27
CA LEU A 13 3.27 -12.10 9.85
C LEU A 13 4.56 -11.80 10.63
N ARG A 14 4.62 -10.68 11.35
CA ARG A 14 5.73 -10.39 12.28
C ARG A 14 5.68 -11.24 13.57
N ALA A 15 4.55 -11.87 13.86
CA ALA A 15 4.31 -12.56 15.13
C ALA A 15 3.80 -13.99 14.98
N VAL A 16 3.24 -14.35 13.82
CA VAL A 16 2.61 -15.65 13.62
C VAL A 16 2.86 -16.18 12.21
N SER A 17 2.57 -17.48 12.01
CA SER A 17 2.64 -18.12 10.69
C SER A 17 1.60 -17.54 9.70
N LEU A 18 1.80 -17.77 8.42
CA LEU A 18 0.85 -17.38 7.38
C LEU A 18 -0.55 -17.97 7.62
N ASP A 19 -0.62 -19.25 7.98
CA ASP A 19 -1.89 -19.93 8.21
C ASP A 19 -2.64 -19.30 9.40
N GLU A 20 -1.96 -19.06 10.51
CA GLU A 20 -2.55 -18.39 11.68
C GLU A 20 -2.96 -16.93 11.37
N ALA A 21 -2.19 -16.22 10.56
CA ALA A 21 -2.54 -14.85 10.15
C ALA A 21 -3.85 -14.83 9.34
N LEU A 22 -3.99 -15.71 8.35
CA LEU A 22 -5.20 -15.83 7.53
C LEU A 22 -6.41 -16.26 8.36
N GLU A 23 -6.25 -17.26 9.24
CA GLU A 23 -7.32 -17.69 10.15
C GLU A 23 -7.75 -16.56 11.11
N THR A 24 -6.79 -15.79 11.63
CA THR A 24 -7.07 -14.65 12.51
C THR A 24 -7.96 -13.61 11.83
N VAL A 25 -7.64 -13.26 10.58
CA VAL A 25 -8.41 -12.30 9.78
C VAL A 25 -9.81 -12.85 9.45
N ALA A 26 -9.91 -14.12 9.04
CA ALA A 26 -11.19 -14.77 8.78
C ALA A 26 -12.08 -14.81 10.05
N ARG A 27 -11.52 -15.16 11.20
CA ARG A 27 -12.23 -15.16 12.50
C ARG A 27 -12.65 -13.76 12.96
N ALA A 28 -11.92 -12.72 12.53
CA ALA A 28 -12.33 -11.33 12.76
C ALA A 28 -13.48 -10.88 11.85
N GLY A 29 -13.88 -11.71 10.89
CA GLY A 29 -15.03 -11.49 10.02
C GLY A 29 -14.68 -10.69 8.75
N TYR A 30 -13.42 -10.63 8.36
CA TYR A 30 -13.05 -10.12 7.04
C TYR A 30 -13.31 -11.17 5.97
N THR A 31 -13.63 -10.71 4.78
CA THR A 31 -13.73 -11.52 3.55
C THR A 31 -12.74 -11.08 2.49
N GLN A 32 -11.98 -10.02 2.77
CA GLN A 32 -10.99 -9.47 1.87
C GLN A 32 -9.71 -9.11 2.63
N VAL A 33 -8.57 -9.32 1.95
CA VAL A 33 -7.24 -9.06 2.51
C VAL A 33 -6.35 -8.31 1.52
N ASP A 34 -5.42 -7.56 2.07
CA ASP A 34 -4.21 -7.11 1.42
C ASP A 34 -3.10 -8.11 1.75
N PHE A 35 -2.49 -8.67 0.69
CA PHE A 35 -1.51 -9.72 0.83
C PHE A 35 -0.08 -9.20 0.57
N PRO A 36 0.83 -9.24 1.55
CA PRO A 36 2.18 -8.70 1.40
C PRO A 36 3.10 -9.66 0.63
N LEU A 37 2.99 -9.73 -0.70
CA LEU A 37 3.90 -10.51 -1.54
C LEU A 37 5.36 -10.09 -1.34
N SER A 38 5.60 -8.82 -0.93
CA SER A 38 6.90 -8.28 -0.56
C SER A 38 7.63 -9.11 0.52
N VAL A 39 6.91 -9.62 1.50
CA VAL A 39 7.47 -10.47 2.57
C VAL A 39 8.02 -11.77 2.02
N PHE A 40 7.38 -12.29 0.98
CA PHE A 40 7.72 -13.57 0.34
C PHE A 40 8.62 -13.42 -0.89
N SER A 41 9.04 -12.21 -1.27
CA SER A 41 9.94 -11.97 -2.38
C SER A 41 11.39 -11.64 -1.95
N ARG A 42 11.58 -11.17 -0.72
CA ARG A 42 12.89 -10.71 -0.22
C ARG A 42 13.89 -11.81 0.12
N PRO A 43 13.56 -12.86 0.90
CA PRO A 43 14.53 -13.88 1.28
C PRO A 43 15.13 -14.58 0.05
N ALA A 44 16.39 -15.01 0.15
CA ALA A 44 17.05 -15.73 -0.94
C ALA A 44 16.36 -17.07 -1.27
N ASP A 45 15.79 -17.71 -0.25
CA ASP A 45 14.98 -18.94 -0.31
C ASP A 45 13.49 -18.66 -0.48
N SER A 46 13.13 -17.48 -0.93
CA SER A 46 11.74 -17.06 -1.13
C SER A 46 11.00 -18.02 -2.05
N PRO A 47 9.76 -18.42 -1.69
CA PRO A 47 8.91 -19.22 -2.58
C PRO A 47 8.68 -18.57 -3.95
N LEU A 48 8.62 -17.23 -4.01
CA LEU A 48 8.48 -16.49 -5.29
C LEU A 48 9.74 -16.53 -6.16
N LYS A 49 10.91 -16.81 -5.59
CA LYS A 49 12.18 -16.98 -6.32
C LYS A 49 12.42 -18.43 -6.77
N GLY A 50 11.73 -19.38 -6.14
CA GLY A 50 11.86 -20.81 -6.44
C GLY A 50 11.34 -21.20 -7.82
N GLU A 51 11.68 -22.42 -8.25
CA GLU A 51 11.23 -22.95 -9.56
C GLU A 51 9.71 -23.18 -9.58
N ASP A 52 9.14 -23.72 -8.50
CA ASP A 52 7.68 -23.98 -8.37
C ASP A 52 6.92 -22.84 -7.69
N TRP A 53 7.29 -21.58 -7.96
CA TRP A 53 6.59 -20.43 -7.40
C TRP A 53 5.10 -20.40 -7.72
N GLN A 54 4.70 -20.87 -8.91
CA GLN A 54 3.29 -20.93 -9.31
C GLN A 54 2.52 -21.97 -8.50
N GLY A 55 3.14 -23.13 -8.21
CA GLY A 55 2.54 -24.16 -7.35
C GLY A 55 2.28 -23.62 -5.94
N TRP A 56 3.24 -22.88 -5.40
CA TRP A 56 3.08 -22.21 -4.11
C TRP A 56 1.92 -21.19 -4.13
N ILE A 57 1.84 -20.33 -5.14
CA ILE A 57 0.74 -19.33 -5.27
C ILE A 57 -0.63 -20.03 -5.42
N ARG A 58 -0.73 -21.10 -6.22
CA ARG A 58 -1.97 -21.88 -6.31
C ARG A 58 -2.33 -22.55 -4.98
N GLY A 59 -1.34 -22.98 -4.21
CA GLY A 59 -1.52 -23.48 -2.84
C GLY A 59 -2.10 -22.41 -1.92
N LEU A 60 -1.55 -21.22 -1.97
CA LEU A 60 -2.04 -20.04 -1.25
C LEU A 60 -3.49 -19.70 -1.64
N ARG A 61 -3.79 -19.70 -2.95
CA ARG A 61 -5.15 -19.43 -3.43
C ARG A 61 -6.16 -20.41 -2.83
N ARG A 62 -5.84 -21.73 -2.84
CA ARG A 62 -6.74 -22.74 -2.22
C ARG A 62 -6.96 -22.50 -0.72
N LYS A 63 -5.93 -22.07 0.03
CA LYS A 63 -6.07 -21.73 1.45
C LYS A 63 -7.01 -20.53 1.65
N LEU A 64 -6.84 -19.47 0.85
CA LEU A 64 -7.70 -18.30 0.89
C LEU A 64 -9.15 -18.66 0.57
N ASP A 65 -9.38 -19.45 -0.49
CA ASP A 65 -10.72 -19.90 -0.88
C ASP A 65 -11.39 -20.74 0.23
N ALA A 66 -10.64 -21.62 0.89
CA ALA A 66 -11.15 -22.41 2.03
C ALA A 66 -11.57 -21.57 3.24
N LEU A 67 -10.95 -20.42 3.42
CA LEU A 67 -11.28 -19.46 4.48
C LEU A 67 -12.31 -18.41 4.04
N GLY A 68 -12.77 -18.42 2.78
CA GLY A 68 -13.66 -17.41 2.23
C GLY A 68 -13.01 -16.03 2.08
N LEU A 69 -11.68 -15.98 1.91
CA LEU A 69 -10.90 -14.76 1.77
C LEU A 69 -10.55 -14.48 0.30
N GLN A 70 -10.67 -13.24 -0.11
CA GLN A 70 -10.25 -12.74 -1.42
C GLN A 70 -9.09 -11.75 -1.25
N VAL A 71 -8.08 -11.86 -2.10
CA VAL A 71 -7.02 -10.85 -2.17
C VAL A 71 -7.49 -9.71 -3.07
N VAL A 72 -7.65 -8.51 -2.52
CA VAL A 72 -8.14 -7.35 -3.26
C VAL A 72 -7.03 -6.37 -3.63
N GLN A 73 -5.97 -6.42 -2.89
CA GLN A 73 -4.71 -5.76 -3.18
C GLN A 73 -3.56 -6.58 -2.60
N ALA A 74 -2.37 -6.36 -3.11
CA ALA A 74 -1.15 -6.96 -2.63
C ALA A 74 -0.01 -5.93 -2.69
N HIS A 75 1.05 -6.13 -1.89
CA HIS A 75 2.27 -5.33 -1.98
C HIS A 75 3.32 -6.03 -2.84
N ALA A 76 3.87 -5.31 -3.80
CA ALA A 76 5.03 -5.73 -4.58
C ALA A 76 6.29 -5.79 -3.72
N THR A 77 7.32 -6.44 -4.25
CA THR A 77 8.66 -6.33 -3.64
C THR A 77 9.06 -4.85 -3.52
N TRP A 78 9.84 -4.58 -2.48
CA TRP A 78 10.24 -3.22 -2.15
C TRP A 78 11.77 -3.13 -2.23
N GLU A 79 12.23 -2.76 -3.38
CA GLU A 79 13.65 -2.55 -3.65
C GLU A 79 13.90 -1.09 -4.01
N GLN A 80 14.97 -0.56 -3.50
CA GLN A 80 15.38 0.83 -3.78
C GLN A 80 16.44 0.83 -4.88
N ALA A 81 16.34 1.77 -5.79
CA ALA A 81 17.47 2.10 -6.64
C ALA A 81 18.53 2.80 -5.78
N ILE A 82 19.73 2.25 -5.74
CA ILE A 82 20.84 2.75 -4.93
C ILE A 82 21.93 3.33 -5.84
N GLY A 83 22.38 4.55 -5.52
CA GLY A 83 23.54 5.17 -6.11
C GLY A 83 23.25 6.28 -7.13
N GLU A 84 24.29 7.10 -7.41
CA GLU A 84 24.21 8.23 -8.34
C GLU A 84 23.96 7.79 -9.79
N ASP A 85 24.37 6.58 -10.13
CA ASP A 85 24.20 6.01 -11.48
C ASP A 85 22.76 5.55 -11.75
N LEU A 86 21.87 5.61 -10.75
CA LEU A 86 20.49 5.14 -10.85
C LEU A 86 20.40 3.70 -11.43
N ALA A 87 21.42 2.89 -11.18
CA ALA A 87 21.46 1.50 -11.60
C ALA A 87 20.55 0.68 -10.69
N PHE A 88 19.47 0.21 -11.25
CA PHE A 88 18.57 -0.69 -10.56
C PHE A 88 19.15 -2.11 -10.62
N GLN A 89 19.57 -2.65 -9.48
CA GLN A 89 20.20 -3.97 -9.40
C GLN A 89 19.22 -5.12 -9.21
N GLU A 90 17.95 -4.82 -8.97
CA GLU A 90 16.95 -5.86 -8.79
C GLU A 90 16.59 -6.57 -10.09
N PRO A 91 16.53 -7.90 -10.03
CA PRO A 91 16.08 -8.66 -11.17
C PRO A 91 14.61 -8.34 -11.45
N PHE A 92 14.35 -7.65 -12.54
CA PHE A 92 13.03 -7.38 -13.10
C PHE A 92 12.10 -8.62 -13.09
N PRO A 93 12.60 -9.87 -13.26
CA PRO A 93 11.80 -11.10 -13.16
C PRO A 93 11.03 -11.27 -11.84
N VAL A 94 11.48 -10.70 -10.72
CA VAL A 94 10.72 -10.79 -9.44
C VAL A 94 9.45 -9.95 -9.52
N TYR A 95 9.49 -8.79 -10.16
CA TYR A 95 8.31 -7.96 -10.38
C TYR A 95 7.32 -8.60 -11.35
N GLU A 96 7.82 -9.19 -12.44
CA GLU A 96 7.00 -9.95 -13.39
C GLU A 96 6.28 -11.11 -12.69
N ARG A 97 7.01 -11.89 -11.87
CA ARG A 97 6.42 -12.98 -11.08
C ARG A 97 5.39 -12.48 -10.07
N THR A 98 5.64 -11.32 -9.44
CA THR A 98 4.71 -10.73 -8.48
C THR A 98 3.41 -10.30 -9.17
N ILE A 99 3.50 -9.70 -10.36
CA ILE A 99 2.34 -9.35 -11.19
C ILE A 99 1.58 -10.63 -11.61
N ALA A 100 2.28 -11.65 -12.09
CA ALA A 100 1.67 -12.92 -12.47
C ALA A 100 1.05 -13.65 -11.26
N ALA A 101 1.65 -13.53 -10.07
CA ALA A 101 1.09 -14.07 -8.82
C ALA A 101 -0.24 -13.39 -8.47
N CYS A 102 -0.37 -12.08 -8.67
CA CYS A 102 -1.63 -11.37 -8.49
C CYS A 102 -2.72 -11.92 -9.42
N SER A 103 -2.41 -12.20 -10.68
CA SER A 103 -3.37 -12.80 -11.62
C SER A 103 -3.86 -14.18 -11.13
N ILE A 104 -2.95 -15.05 -10.66
CA ILE A 104 -3.31 -16.38 -10.11
C ILE A 104 -4.18 -16.24 -8.84
N LEU A 105 -3.87 -15.27 -7.99
CA LEU A 105 -4.64 -14.98 -6.77
C LEU A 105 -6.00 -14.33 -7.06
N GLY A 106 -6.23 -13.84 -8.27
CA GLY A 106 -7.39 -13.02 -8.60
C GLY A 106 -7.33 -11.63 -7.92
N CYS A 107 -6.13 -11.14 -7.64
CA CYS A 107 -5.86 -9.85 -7.03
C CYS A 107 -5.83 -8.75 -8.10
N PRO A 108 -6.75 -7.77 -8.08
CA PRO A 108 -6.82 -6.76 -9.13
C PRO A 108 -5.77 -5.65 -9.01
N ASN A 109 -5.20 -5.45 -7.81
CA ASN A 109 -4.34 -4.31 -7.54
C ASN A 109 -3.04 -4.74 -6.87
N LEU A 110 -1.92 -4.24 -7.38
CA LEU A 110 -0.59 -4.46 -6.80
C LEU A 110 0.01 -3.10 -6.42
N VAL A 111 0.27 -2.91 -5.13
CA VAL A 111 0.84 -1.68 -4.58
C VAL A 111 2.34 -1.68 -4.78
N PHE A 112 2.86 -0.56 -5.24
CA PHE A 112 4.28 -0.31 -5.44
C PHE A 112 4.73 0.95 -4.72
N HIS A 113 5.87 0.87 -4.06
CA HIS A 113 6.67 2.05 -3.76
C HIS A 113 7.53 2.39 -4.97
N ALA A 114 7.62 3.67 -5.32
CA ALA A 114 8.50 4.08 -6.42
C ALA A 114 9.96 3.77 -6.05
N PRO A 115 10.75 3.11 -6.92
CA PRO A 115 12.12 2.71 -6.59
C PRO A 115 13.04 3.87 -6.19
N LEU A 116 12.80 5.07 -6.69
CA LEU A 116 13.55 6.27 -6.36
C LEU A 116 12.72 7.27 -5.56
N TYR A 117 12.27 6.93 -4.37
CA TYR A 117 11.52 7.87 -3.53
C TYR A 117 12.36 8.49 -2.39
N PHE A 118 13.50 7.91 -2.03
CA PHE A 118 14.39 8.44 -0.99
C PHE A 118 15.39 9.49 -1.49
N PHE A 119 15.29 9.94 -2.71
CA PHE A 119 16.21 10.94 -3.24
C PHE A 119 15.81 12.32 -2.78
N PRO A 120 16.67 13.04 -2.03
CA PRO A 120 16.43 14.44 -1.74
C PRO A 120 16.44 15.25 -3.04
N MET A 121 15.38 15.97 -3.26
CA MET A 121 15.23 16.81 -4.46
C MET A 121 15.94 18.15 -4.23
N ALA A 122 17.24 18.17 -4.44
CA ALA A 122 18.04 19.37 -4.25
C ALA A 122 17.58 20.56 -5.13
N ASP A 123 17.03 20.28 -6.29
CA ASP A 123 16.49 21.27 -7.21
C ASP A 123 15.46 20.65 -8.20
N GLY A 124 14.81 21.48 -9.00
CA GLY A 124 13.83 21.01 -9.99
C GLY A 124 14.41 20.12 -11.09
N ALA A 125 15.72 20.16 -11.35
CA ALA A 125 16.36 19.27 -12.32
C ALA A 125 16.56 17.87 -11.72
N ALA A 126 16.97 17.79 -10.44
CA ALA A 126 17.05 16.53 -9.71
C ALA A 126 15.68 15.85 -9.65
N ARG A 127 14.62 16.60 -9.31
CA ARG A 127 13.24 16.11 -9.30
C ARG A 127 12.85 15.52 -10.66
N ARG A 128 13.02 16.25 -11.75
CA ARG A 128 12.70 15.73 -13.09
C ARG A 128 13.43 14.44 -13.41
N ARG A 129 14.74 14.36 -13.14
CA ARG A 129 15.52 13.13 -13.37
C ARG A 129 14.95 11.92 -12.63
N VAL A 130 14.55 12.10 -11.36
CA VAL A 130 13.95 11.04 -10.53
C VAL A 130 12.59 10.63 -11.10
N THR A 131 11.72 11.59 -11.41
CA THR A 131 10.39 11.32 -12.00
C THR A 131 10.52 10.65 -13.36
N ASP A 132 11.37 11.15 -14.27
CA ASP A 132 11.61 10.54 -15.59
C ASP A 132 12.16 9.11 -15.48
N TRP A 133 13.02 8.87 -14.50
CA TRP A 133 13.55 7.52 -14.26
C TRP A 133 12.43 6.56 -13.81
N ASN A 134 11.61 6.95 -12.84
CA ASN A 134 10.50 6.14 -12.36
C ASN A 134 9.44 5.93 -13.46
N ILE A 135 9.15 6.94 -14.26
CA ILE A 135 8.25 6.79 -15.42
C ILE A 135 8.78 5.71 -16.36
N ARG A 136 10.05 5.77 -16.76
CA ARG A 136 10.65 4.74 -17.63
C ARG A 136 10.63 3.36 -17.00
N TRP A 137 10.90 3.29 -15.70
CA TRP A 137 10.92 2.02 -14.98
C TRP A 137 9.53 1.37 -14.95
N PHE A 138 8.49 2.11 -14.53
CA PHE A 138 7.12 1.60 -14.51
C PHE A 138 6.57 1.32 -15.91
N SER A 139 6.93 2.10 -16.92
CA SER A 139 6.53 1.86 -18.31
C SER A 139 6.96 0.48 -18.82
N ARG A 140 8.06 -0.09 -18.30
CA ARG A 140 8.49 -1.46 -18.61
C ARG A 140 7.57 -2.53 -18.01
N LEU A 141 6.87 -2.22 -16.91
CA LEU A 141 5.92 -3.15 -16.28
C LEU A 141 4.54 -3.13 -16.95
N VAL A 142 4.21 -2.07 -17.68
CA VAL A 142 2.86 -1.90 -18.26
C VAL A 142 2.41 -3.10 -19.11
N PRO A 143 3.22 -3.66 -20.02
CA PRO A 143 2.81 -4.84 -20.80
C PRO A 143 2.44 -6.05 -19.92
N HIS A 144 3.20 -6.29 -18.84
CA HIS A 144 2.93 -7.38 -17.89
C HIS A 144 1.65 -7.14 -17.09
N LEU A 145 1.39 -5.88 -16.71
CA LEU A 145 0.16 -5.46 -16.02
C LEU A 145 -1.07 -5.65 -16.91
N GLU A 146 -0.95 -5.29 -18.18
CA GLU A 146 -2.02 -5.45 -19.17
C GLU A 146 -2.35 -6.93 -19.42
N GLU A 147 -1.33 -7.77 -19.65
CA GLU A 147 -1.47 -9.20 -19.84
C GLU A 147 -2.09 -9.88 -18.61
N ALA A 148 -1.65 -9.53 -17.41
CA ALA A 148 -2.14 -10.09 -16.16
C ALA A 148 -3.53 -9.54 -15.74
N GLY A 149 -4.00 -8.45 -16.34
CA GLY A 149 -5.21 -7.75 -15.93
C GLY A 149 -5.09 -7.05 -14.57
N VAL A 150 -3.87 -6.76 -14.11
CA VAL A 150 -3.55 -6.18 -12.79
C VAL A 150 -3.30 -4.67 -12.93
N THR A 151 -3.70 -3.91 -11.93
CA THR A 151 -3.40 -2.48 -11.83
C THR A 151 -2.27 -2.25 -10.84
N ALA A 152 -1.21 -1.56 -11.25
CA ALA A 152 -0.20 -1.03 -10.35
C ALA A 152 -0.75 0.21 -9.64
N ALA A 153 -0.75 0.20 -8.32
CA ALA A 153 -1.15 1.33 -7.49
C ALA A 153 0.10 1.90 -6.80
N LEU A 154 0.53 3.10 -7.21
CA LEU A 154 1.73 3.72 -6.69
C LEU A 154 1.40 4.43 -5.37
N GLU A 155 2.16 4.14 -4.32
CA GLU A 155 1.89 4.62 -2.98
C GLU A 155 2.63 5.92 -2.70
N ASN A 156 1.93 6.89 -2.09
CA ASN A 156 2.55 8.10 -1.57
C ASN A 156 3.46 7.78 -0.38
N THR A 157 4.51 8.56 -0.25
CA THR A 157 5.54 8.38 0.78
C THR A 157 5.60 9.58 1.74
N PHE A 158 6.55 9.54 2.63
CA PHE A 158 6.91 10.64 3.51
C PHE A 158 8.43 10.70 3.68
N ASP A 159 8.94 11.74 4.36
CA ASP A 159 10.36 11.87 4.64
C ASP A 159 10.77 10.96 5.81
N TYR A 160 11.48 9.90 5.50
CA TYR A 160 11.99 8.92 6.48
C TYR A 160 13.21 9.42 7.28
N ARG A 161 13.71 10.62 7.02
CA ARG A 161 14.82 11.18 7.79
C ARG A 161 14.35 11.51 9.20
N ARG A 162 15.00 10.95 10.19
CA ARG A 162 14.67 11.17 11.61
C ARG A 162 14.91 12.61 12.08
N VAL A 163 15.70 13.38 11.33
CA VAL A 163 16.00 14.78 11.62
C VAL A 163 15.96 15.56 10.32
N GLN A 164 14.92 16.35 10.15
CA GLN A 164 14.85 17.34 9.08
C GLN A 164 15.56 18.62 9.55
N ARG A 165 16.38 19.20 8.67
CA ARG A 165 17.03 20.49 8.91
C ARG A 165 16.32 21.57 8.10
N PRO A 166 16.23 22.81 8.60
CA PRO A 166 15.74 23.92 7.78
C PRO A 166 16.52 24.01 6.47
N GLY A 167 15.80 24.01 5.34
CA GLY A 167 16.41 24.04 4.00
C GLY A 167 16.71 22.66 3.39
N ASP A 168 16.44 21.55 4.10
CA ASP A 168 16.51 20.24 3.48
C ASP A 168 15.48 20.16 2.33
N PRO A 169 15.89 19.60 1.17
CA PRO A 169 14.96 19.45 0.06
C PRO A 169 13.84 18.46 0.41
N PRO A 170 12.61 18.69 -0.12
CA PRO A 170 11.50 17.77 0.10
C PRO A 170 11.80 16.39 -0.51
N PHE A 171 11.17 15.37 0.07
CA PHE A 171 11.15 14.02 -0.52
C PHE A 171 10.19 13.95 -1.70
N THR A 172 10.45 13.00 -2.59
CA THR A 172 9.57 12.69 -3.72
C THR A 172 8.27 12.02 -3.28
N TYR A 173 7.21 12.24 -4.05
CA TYR A 173 5.94 11.51 -3.94
C TYR A 173 5.24 11.67 -2.59
N THR A 174 5.43 12.82 -1.97
CA THR A 174 4.77 13.18 -0.71
C THR A 174 3.52 14.02 -0.94
N SER A 175 3.39 14.68 -2.08
CA SER A 175 2.27 15.54 -2.45
C SER A 175 1.37 14.91 -3.51
N ALA A 176 0.15 15.45 -3.67
CA ALA A 176 -0.76 15.00 -4.71
C ALA A 176 -0.21 15.29 -6.11
N GLU A 177 0.45 16.42 -6.29
CA GLU A 177 1.04 16.85 -7.56
C GLU A 177 2.15 15.88 -7.99
N ASP A 178 3.03 15.47 -7.08
CA ASP A 178 4.12 14.52 -7.37
C ASP A 178 3.59 13.17 -7.84
N MET A 179 2.54 12.68 -7.17
CA MET A 179 1.91 11.40 -7.51
C MET A 179 1.21 11.45 -8.85
N LEU A 180 0.48 12.53 -9.13
CA LEU A 180 -0.20 12.72 -10.41
C LEU A 180 0.80 12.87 -11.55
N GLU A 181 1.87 13.66 -11.38
CA GLU A 181 2.94 13.81 -12.39
C GLU A 181 3.53 12.45 -12.77
N LEU A 182 3.80 11.58 -11.79
CA LEU A 182 4.32 10.25 -12.05
C LEU A 182 3.32 9.37 -12.81
N VAL A 183 2.09 9.26 -12.32
CA VAL A 183 1.06 8.38 -12.91
C VAL A 183 0.65 8.85 -14.31
N GLU A 184 0.50 10.15 -14.52
CA GLU A 184 0.17 10.74 -15.82
C GLU A 184 1.33 10.60 -16.79
N GLY A 185 2.58 10.74 -16.32
CA GLY A 185 3.77 10.54 -17.14
C GLY A 185 3.92 9.10 -17.64
N ILE A 186 3.47 8.10 -16.87
CA ILE A 186 3.43 6.70 -17.33
C ILE A 186 2.30 6.50 -18.36
N GLY A 187 1.18 7.19 -18.24
CA GLY A 187 0.11 7.25 -19.24
C GLY A 187 -0.68 5.96 -19.45
N SER A 188 -0.63 4.98 -18.54
CA SER A 188 -1.37 3.73 -18.66
C SER A 188 -2.61 3.71 -17.78
N GLN A 189 -3.70 3.08 -18.27
CA GLN A 189 -4.90 2.81 -17.48
C GLN A 189 -4.66 1.71 -16.42
N ARG A 190 -3.57 0.96 -16.54
CA ARG A 190 -3.13 -0.05 -15.56
C ARG A 190 -2.23 0.52 -14.48
N VAL A 191 -2.11 1.86 -14.40
CA VAL A 191 -1.35 2.54 -13.35
C VAL A 191 -2.26 3.57 -12.69
N GLY A 192 -2.31 3.53 -11.37
CA GLY A 192 -3.06 4.46 -10.54
C GLY A 192 -2.36 4.70 -9.21
N ILE A 193 -3.08 5.20 -8.24
CA ILE A 193 -2.53 5.66 -6.97
C ILE A 193 -3.08 4.81 -5.82
N CYS A 194 -2.20 4.46 -4.89
CA CYS A 194 -2.51 4.04 -3.54
C CYS A 194 -2.35 5.26 -2.62
N LEU A 195 -3.38 5.61 -1.87
CA LEU A 195 -3.25 6.61 -0.82
C LEU A 195 -3.04 5.93 0.52
N ASP A 196 -1.86 6.13 1.12
CA ASP A 196 -1.63 5.91 2.53
C ASP A 196 -1.95 7.20 3.31
N THR A 197 -2.94 7.10 4.20
CA THR A 197 -3.44 8.25 4.96
C THR A 197 -2.48 8.69 6.05
N GLY A 198 -1.74 7.76 6.63
CA GLY A 198 -0.72 8.04 7.64
C GLY A 198 0.51 8.71 7.03
N HIS A 199 1.00 8.21 5.91
CA HIS A 199 2.09 8.84 5.16
C HIS A 199 1.75 10.28 4.77
N ALA A 200 0.52 10.51 4.28
CA ALA A 200 0.05 11.86 3.95
C ALA A 200 0.05 12.78 5.18
N ASN A 201 -0.44 12.28 6.34
CA ASN A 201 -0.46 13.07 7.58
C ASN A 201 0.95 13.45 8.06
N ILE A 202 1.89 12.50 8.01
CA ILE A 202 3.30 12.73 8.38
C ILE A 202 3.96 13.74 7.44
N ALA A 203 3.66 13.64 6.15
CA ALA A 203 4.15 14.59 5.16
C ALA A 203 3.49 15.98 5.25
N GLY A 204 2.63 16.20 6.26
CA GLY A 204 1.90 17.47 6.43
C GLY A 204 0.85 17.74 5.35
N GLN A 205 0.43 16.68 4.64
CA GLN A 205 -0.59 16.75 3.59
C GLN A 205 -1.99 16.52 4.18
N ASN A 206 -3.00 16.96 3.45
CA ASN A 206 -4.39 16.68 3.79
C ASN A 206 -4.90 15.48 2.96
N PRO A 207 -5.11 14.29 3.58
CA PRO A 207 -5.56 13.12 2.85
C PRO A 207 -6.88 13.33 2.08
N ALA A 208 -7.84 14.07 2.64
CA ALA A 208 -9.08 14.38 1.96
C ALA A 208 -8.89 15.27 0.72
N GLY A 209 -7.96 16.22 0.78
CA GLY A 209 -7.54 17.03 -0.37
C GLY A 209 -6.88 16.18 -1.44
N MET A 210 -5.98 15.26 -1.05
CA MET A 210 -5.32 14.33 -1.97
C MET A 210 -6.35 13.40 -2.65
N ILE A 211 -7.32 12.86 -1.94
CA ILE A 211 -8.40 12.03 -2.50
C ILE A 211 -9.14 12.79 -3.61
N ARG A 212 -9.52 14.04 -3.34
CA ARG A 212 -10.22 14.89 -4.34
C ARG A 212 -9.35 15.16 -5.57
N ALA A 213 -8.05 15.41 -5.36
CA ALA A 213 -7.11 15.63 -6.45
C ALA A 213 -6.88 14.38 -7.31
N TYR A 214 -6.81 13.21 -6.70
CA TYR A 214 -6.59 11.94 -7.41
C TYR A 214 -7.80 11.50 -8.22
N GLY A 215 -9.01 11.75 -7.75
CA GLY A 215 -10.24 11.36 -8.43
C GLY A 215 -10.23 9.87 -8.80
N ASP A 216 -10.46 9.56 -10.07
CA ASP A 216 -10.49 8.20 -10.62
C ASP A 216 -9.11 7.52 -10.72
N ARG A 217 -8.02 8.27 -10.53
CA ARG A 217 -6.66 7.71 -10.41
C ARG A 217 -6.46 6.98 -9.07
N LEU A 218 -7.25 7.28 -8.04
CA LEU A 218 -7.21 6.56 -6.76
C LEU A 218 -7.78 5.14 -6.93
N LYS A 219 -6.95 4.13 -6.74
CA LYS A 219 -7.32 2.71 -6.94
C LYS A 219 -7.42 1.95 -5.63
N VAL A 220 -6.53 2.19 -4.70
CA VAL A 220 -6.47 1.51 -3.41
C VAL A 220 -6.16 2.49 -2.28
N LEU A 221 -6.41 2.05 -1.06
CA LEU A 221 -6.20 2.80 0.16
C LEU A 221 -5.38 1.98 1.15
N HIS A 222 -4.51 2.65 1.89
CA HIS A 222 -3.96 2.20 3.15
C HIS A 222 -4.48 3.13 4.26
N LEU A 223 -5.49 2.65 4.98
CA LEU A 223 -6.11 3.41 6.05
C LEU A 223 -5.38 3.09 7.36
N ASN A 224 -4.60 4.01 7.81
CA ASN A 224 -3.95 4.02 9.11
C ASN A 224 -3.95 5.43 9.67
N ASP A 225 -3.76 5.55 10.97
CA ASP A 225 -3.76 6.81 11.71
C ASP A 225 -2.43 7.02 12.42
N ASN A 226 -2.10 8.25 12.68
CA ASN A 226 -0.97 8.68 13.49
C ASN A 226 -1.19 10.12 13.97
N PHE A 227 -0.18 10.74 14.55
CA PHE A 227 -0.27 12.11 15.08
C PHE A 227 0.37 13.17 14.18
N GLY A 228 0.82 12.80 12.97
CA GLY A 228 1.49 13.71 12.04
C GLY A 228 2.81 14.27 12.60
N LEU A 229 3.46 13.52 13.49
CA LEU A 229 4.68 13.97 14.14
C LEU A 229 5.87 13.76 13.22
N ILE A 230 6.58 14.83 12.95
CA ILE A 230 7.85 14.85 12.24
C ILE A 230 8.91 15.30 13.24
N GLY A 231 9.96 14.50 13.47
CA GLY A 231 11.03 14.90 14.37
C GLY A 231 11.94 13.77 14.83
N PRO A 232 12.83 14.02 15.79
CA PRO A 232 13.83 13.04 16.21
C PRO A 232 13.23 11.78 16.86
N VAL A 233 11.95 11.80 17.22
CA VAL A 233 11.20 10.69 17.82
C VAL A 233 10.08 10.23 16.88
N TYR A 234 10.20 10.52 15.59
CA TYR A 234 9.21 10.15 14.61
C TYR A 234 9.06 8.62 14.50
N GLU A 235 7.83 8.18 14.49
CA GLU A 235 7.46 6.78 14.20
C GLU A 235 6.27 6.75 13.24
N ASP A 236 6.37 5.91 12.22
CA ASP A 236 5.24 5.53 11.39
C ASP A 236 4.39 4.51 12.14
N LEU A 237 3.41 5.01 12.90
CA LEU A 237 2.72 4.23 13.92
C LEU A 237 1.72 3.22 13.36
N HIS A 238 1.18 3.44 12.17
CA HIS A 238 0.12 2.62 11.58
C HIS A 238 -0.98 2.25 12.58
N LEU A 239 -1.51 3.24 13.31
CA LEU A 239 -2.61 3.05 14.24
C LEU A 239 -3.91 2.73 13.51
N PHE A 240 -4.85 2.09 14.17
CA PHE A 240 -6.20 1.96 13.62
C PHE A 240 -6.86 3.33 13.45
N PRO A 241 -7.72 3.51 12.43
CA PRO A 241 -8.51 4.71 12.23
C PRO A 241 -9.25 5.18 13.49
N GLY A 242 -9.07 6.45 13.84
CA GLY A 242 -9.62 7.08 15.04
C GLY A 242 -8.74 7.00 16.29
N HIS A 243 -7.53 6.44 16.19
CA HIS A 243 -6.58 6.41 17.31
C HIS A 243 -5.46 7.46 17.19
N GLY A 244 -5.45 8.26 16.12
CA GLY A 244 -4.56 9.38 15.88
C GLY A 244 -5.32 10.71 15.80
N ASN A 245 -4.86 11.60 14.92
CA ASN A 245 -5.43 12.95 14.78
C ASN A 245 -6.04 13.23 13.39
N LEU A 246 -6.16 12.21 12.52
CA LEU A 246 -6.77 12.40 11.19
C LEU A 246 -8.27 12.69 11.26
N ASN A 247 -8.73 13.57 10.38
CA ASN A 247 -10.16 13.88 10.24
C ASN A 247 -10.87 12.83 9.36
N TRP A 248 -11.26 11.73 9.95
CA TRP A 248 -11.91 10.61 9.26
C TRP A 248 -13.24 10.99 8.60
N GLY A 249 -13.99 11.91 9.20
CA GLY A 249 -15.23 12.42 8.60
C GLY A 249 -14.98 13.11 7.26
N GLU A 250 -13.93 13.90 7.14
CA GLU A 250 -13.53 14.55 5.88
C GLU A 250 -12.97 13.53 4.87
N ILE A 251 -12.17 12.56 5.32
CA ILE A 251 -11.60 11.51 4.47
C ILE A 251 -12.73 10.70 3.81
N PHE A 252 -13.67 10.16 4.59
CA PHE A 252 -14.77 9.38 4.02
C PHE A 252 -15.72 10.22 3.17
N ARG A 253 -15.93 11.50 3.50
CA ARG A 253 -16.68 12.41 2.66
C ARG A 253 -16.01 12.61 1.30
N ALA A 254 -14.71 12.86 1.26
CA ALA A 254 -13.94 13.01 0.03
C ALA A 254 -13.98 11.73 -0.83
N LEU A 255 -13.85 10.55 -0.21
CA LEU A 255 -13.97 9.26 -0.91
C LEU A 255 -15.37 9.10 -1.55
N ARG A 256 -16.42 9.50 -0.85
CA ARG A 256 -17.79 9.47 -1.39
C ARG A 256 -17.98 10.48 -2.54
N GLU A 257 -17.47 11.71 -2.38
CA GLU A 257 -17.54 12.77 -3.39
C GLU A 257 -16.87 12.37 -4.70
N THR A 258 -15.74 11.66 -4.62
CA THR A 258 -15.01 11.15 -5.79
C THR A 258 -15.57 9.83 -6.34
N GLY A 259 -16.57 9.24 -5.68
CA GLY A 259 -17.18 7.99 -6.12
C GLY A 259 -16.27 6.78 -5.95
N PHE A 260 -15.35 6.79 -4.97
CA PHE A 260 -14.46 5.66 -4.73
C PHE A 260 -15.26 4.39 -4.39
N THR A 261 -14.97 3.30 -5.12
CA THR A 261 -15.68 2.00 -5.00
C THR A 261 -14.79 0.86 -4.52
N GLY A 262 -13.51 1.13 -4.25
CA GLY A 262 -12.56 0.14 -3.78
C GLY A 262 -12.79 -0.30 -2.34
N SER A 263 -11.95 -1.20 -1.84
CA SER A 263 -11.96 -1.63 -0.45
C SER A 263 -11.34 -0.58 0.47
N PHE A 264 -11.93 -0.40 1.65
CA PHE A 264 -11.33 0.37 2.73
C PHE A 264 -10.31 -0.51 3.45
N ASN A 265 -9.07 -0.50 2.95
CA ASN A 265 -8.02 -1.37 3.46
C ASN A 265 -7.35 -0.79 4.70
N LEU A 266 -7.38 -1.54 5.81
CA LEU A 266 -6.65 -1.22 7.02
C LEU A 266 -5.21 -1.73 6.93
N GLU A 267 -4.25 -0.94 7.37
CA GLU A 267 -2.85 -1.33 7.39
C GLU A 267 -2.23 -1.24 8.80
N PRO A 268 -2.64 -2.12 9.74
CA PRO A 268 -2.19 -2.06 11.14
C PRO A 268 -0.85 -2.76 11.37
N VAL A 269 0.22 -2.31 10.73
CA VAL A 269 1.52 -2.99 10.73
C VAL A 269 2.16 -3.05 12.12
N GLY A 270 1.98 -2.00 12.95
CA GLY A 270 2.58 -1.88 14.29
C GLY A 270 1.68 -2.37 15.44
N ALA A 271 0.38 -2.43 15.24
CA ALA A 271 -0.61 -2.54 16.32
C ALA A 271 -0.85 -3.97 16.85
N LEU A 272 -0.47 -5.01 16.12
CA LEU A 272 -0.90 -6.40 16.39
C LEU A 272 0.17 -7.34 16.98
N PRO A 273 1.49 -7.17 16.75
CA PRO A 273 2.48 -8.21 17.06
C PRO A 273 2.54 -8.64 18.51
N GLY A 274 2.43 -7.72 19.47
CA GLY A 274 2.54 -8.01 20.91
C GLY A 274 1.28 -8.57 21.57
N LEU A 275 0.18 -8.76 20.83
CA LEU A 275 -1.11 -9.15 21.37
C LEU A 275 -1.33 -10.66 21.36
N SER A 276 -2.14 -11.18 22.32
CA SER A 276 -2.57 -12.58 22.28
C SER A 276 -3.50 -12.87 21.08
N PRO A 277 -3.60 -14.14 20.61
CA PRO A 277 -4.46 -14.49 19.47
C PRO A 277 -5.91 -14.03 19.61
N ALA A 278 -6.50 -14.16 20.78
CA ALA A 278 -7.87 -13.72 21.03
C ALA A 278 -8.02 -12.20 20.93
N VAL A 279 -7.03 -11.47 21.48
CA VAL A 279 -7.04 -9.99 21.43
C VAL A 279 -6.82 -9.47 20.02
N ARG A 280 -5.97 -10.11 19.20
CA ARG A 280 -5.81 -9.77 17.77
C ARG A 280 -7.13 -9.84 17.02
N VAL A 281 -7.89 -10.93 17.20
CA VAL A 281 -9.21 -11.09 16.56
C VAL A 281 -10.17 -10.00 17.01
N LEU A 282 -10.20 -9.65 18.31
CA LEU A 282 -11.07 -8.58 18.84
C LEU A 282 -10.68 -7.21 18.26
N GLN A 283 -9.41 -6.89 18.23
CA GLN A 283 -8.91 -5.60 17.69
C GLN A 283 -9.24 -5.45 16.20
N LEU A 284 -8.98 -6.47 15.40
CA LEU A 284 -9.31 -6.45 13.97
C LEU A 284 -10.82 -6.34 13.72
N ARG A 285 -11.64 -7.07 14.49
CA ARG A 285 -13.09 -6.98 14.39
C ARG A 285 -13.58 -5.58 14.74
N SER A 286 -13.11 -5.03 15.85
CA SER A 286 -13.45 -3.66 16.28
C SER A 286 -13.06 -2.63 15.21
N ALA A 287 -11.84 -2.72 14.68
CA ALA A 287 -11.36 -1.79 13.65
C ALA A 287 -12.25 -1.84 12.38
N ARG A 288 -12.64 -3.05 11.93
CA ARG A 288 -13.58 -3.22 10.82
C ARG A 288 -14.92 -2.57 11.09
N GLU A 289 -15.48 -2.74 12.29
CA GLU A 289 -16.75 -2.15 12.68
C GLU A 289 -16.68 -0.63 12.77
N VAL A 290 -15.59 -0.08 13.34
CA VAL A 290 -15.35 1.37 13.43
C VAL A 290 -15.28 1.99 12.04
N VAL A 291 -14.48 1.44 11.12
CA VAL A 291 -14.38 1.95 9.74
C VAL A 291 -15.72 1.83 9.00
N THR A 292 -16.43 0.72 9.18
CA THR A 292 -17.78 0.56 8.61
C THR A 292 -18.73 1.63 9.12
N ARG A 293 -18.67 1.98 10.40
CA ARG A 293 -19.48 3.03 11.01
C ARG A 293 -19.14 4.41 10.49
N MET A 294 -17.83 4.75 10.45
CA MET A 294 -17.36 6.02 9.90
C MET A 294 -17.80 6.23 8.45
N ALA A 295 -17.69 5.18 7.62
CA ALA A 295 -18.15 5.23 6.23
C ALA A 295 -19.67 5.49 6.13
N ARG A 296 -20.49 4.80 6.94
CA ARG A 296 -21.94 5.03 6.98
C ARG A 296 -22.30 6.45 7.42
N GLU A 297 -21.63 6.98 8.42
CA GLU A 297 -21.84 8.35 8.89
C GLU A 297 -21.48 9.40 7.84
N ALA A 298 -20.54 9.09 6.95
CA ALA A 298 -20.21 9.91 5.79
C ALA A 298 -21.17 9.70 4.60
N GLY A 299 -22.12 8.78 4.69
CA GLY A 299 -23.18 8.54 3.71
C GLY A 299 -22.85 7.47 2.64
N TYR A 300 -21.93 6.53 2.94
CA TYR A 300 -21.75 5.31 2.13
C TYR A 300 -22.89 4.32 2.30
#